data_32e338975c25175d7e60d7caddfb151c
#
_entry.id   32e338975c25175d7e60d7caddfb151c
#
_cell.length_a   1.000
_cell.length_b   1.000
_cell.length_c   1.000
_cell.angle_alpha   90.00
_cell.angle_beta   90.00
_cell.angle_gamma   90.00
#
_symmetry.space_group_name_H-M   'P 1'
#
loop_
_entity.id
_entity.type
_entity.pdbx_description
1 polymer ?
#
loop_
_entity_poly.entity_id
_entity_poly.type
_entity_poly.pdbx_seq_one_letter_code
_entity_poly.pdbx_strand_id
1 'polypeptide(L)'
;MTLVIMAAGMGSRFGGLKQVEPVGPNGEFILDYSIYDAIKAGYKKVVFIIKEENYELFRDTIGKRIESKIDVSYAFQKIEDVPNSVDIPASRVKPWGTSHAILSAKKYVNEPFTVINADDFYGFDPYKKMKEFFDLSLIHISEPTRLALI
;
A
#
# COMPACT_ATOMS: atom_id res chain seq x y z
N MET A 1 6.22 10.94 5.91
CA MET A 1 6.26 10.11 4.69
C MET A 1 5.39 8.88 4.89
N THR A 2 4.59 8.56 3.90
CA THR A 2 3.59 7.48 3.92
C THR A 2 4.07 6.25 3.15
N LEU A 3 3.82 5.04 3.68
CA LEU A 3 3.96 3.78 2.97
C LEU A 3 2.59 3.36 2.42
N VAL A 4 2.48 3.19 1.12
CA VAL A 4 1.28 2.69 0.45
C VAL A 4 1.50 1.23 0.06
N ILE A 5 0.62 0.34 0.49
CA ILE A 5 0.76 -1.10 0.32
C ILE A 5 -0.37 -1.65 -0.54
N MET A 6 -0.01 -2.21 -1.69
CA MET A 6 -0.97 -2.83 -2.60
C MET A 6 -1.31 -4.25 -2.14
N ALA A 7 -2.44 -4.42 -1.47
CA ALA A 7 -2.92 -5.69 -0.93
C ALA A 7 -4.27 -6.15 -1.53
N ALA A 8 -4.81 -5.44 -2.52
CA ALA A 8 -6.08 -5.81 -3.17
C ALA A 8 -6.02 -7.16 -3.93
N GLY A 9 -4.82 -7.60 -4.30
CA GLY A 9 -4.57 -8.91 -4.91
C GLY A 9 -4.42 -10.07 -3.92
N MET A 10 -4.26 -9.79 -2.62
CA MET A 10 -4.15 -10.80 -1.58
C MET A 10 -5.50 -11.49 -1.39
N GLY A 11 -5.66 -12.67 -1.89
CA GLY A 11 -6.90 -13.43 -1.80
C GLY A 11 -7.39 -13.96 -3.13
N SER A 12 -7.06 -13.33 -4.26
CA SER A 12 -7.46 -13.85 -5.58
C SER A 12 -6.63 -15.05 -6.04
N ARG A 13 -5.38 -15.19 -5.56
CA ARG A 13 -4.48 -16.28 -5.93
C ARG A 13 -4.59 -17.50 -5.03
N PHE A 14 -5.15 -17.36 -3.82
CA PHE A 14 -5.12 -18.39 -2.78
C PHE A 14 -6.49 -18.68 -2.15
N GLY A 15 -7.60 -18.31 -2.80
CA GLY A 15 -8.95 -18.65 -2.32
C GLY A 15 -9.41 -17.92 -1.04
N GLY A 16 -8.75 -16.80 -0.68
CA GLY A 16 -9.09 -15.96 0.48
C GLY A 16 -7.88 -15.63 1.34
N LEU A 17 -8.01 -14.61 2.21
CA LEU A 17 -6.97 -14.19 3.17
C LEU A 17 -6.53 -15.32 4.14
N LYS A 18 -7.28 -16.39 4.24
CA LYS A 18 -6.98 -17.57 5.09
C LYS A 18 -5.69 -18.30 4.68
N GLN A 19 -5.10 -17.99 3.53
CA GLN A 19 -3.94 -18.68 2.97
C GLN A 19 -2.69 -17.78 2.85
N VAL A 20 -2.68 -16.61 3.48
CA VAL A 20 -1.42 -15.90 3.71
C VAL A 20 -0.71 -16.68 4.80
N GLU A 21 0.29 -17.47 4.42
CA GLU A 21 1.04 -18.26 5.38
C GLU A 21 1.96 -17.34 6.20
N PRO A 22 1.95 -17.47 7.53
CA PRO A 22 2.94 -16.80 8.35
C PRO A 22 4.34 -17.33 8.03
N VAL A 23 5.30 -16.42 7.90
CA VAL A 23 6.69 -16.74 7.59
C VAL A 23 7.60 -16.62 8.81
N GLY A 24 7.12 -15.93 9.84
CA GLY A 24 7.86 -15.72 11.08
C GLY A 24 7.45 -16.68 12.19
N PRO A 25 8.33 -16.85 13.23
CA PRO A 25 8.12 -17.80 14.32
C PRO A 25 6.93 -17.46 15.22
N ASN A 26 6.45 -16.22 15.25
CA ASN A 26 5.30 -15.77 16.04
C ASN A 26 4.09 -15.46 15.17
N GLY A 27 4.02 -16.00 13.95
CA GLY A 27 2.92 -15.80 13.03
C GLY A 27 2.99 -14.49 12.23
N GLU A 28 4.19 -13.91 12.09
CA GLU A 28 4.40 -12.74 11.26
C GLU A 28 4.28 -13.08 9.77
N PHE A 29 3.67 -12.18 9.01
CA PHE A 29 3.62 -12.20 7.55
C PHE A 29 4.80 -11.40 6.95
N ILE A 30 5.11 -11.60 5.67
CA ILE A 30 6.11 -10.79 4.94
C ILE A 30 5.83 -9.29 5.13
N LEU A 31 4.55 -8.93 5.12
CA LEU A 31 4.09 -7.57 5.29
C LEU A 31 4.47 -6.95 6.65
N ASP A 32 4.47 -7.75 7.74
CA ASP A 32 4.87 -7.26 9.06
C ASP A 32 6.34 -6.81 9.06
N TYR A 33 7.21 -7.55 8.37
CA TYR A 33 8.64 -7.18 8.22
C TYR A 33 8.81 -5.92 7.38
N SER A 34 8.08 -5.79 6.28
CA SER A 34 8.10 -4.60 5.42
C SER A 34 7.68 -3.34 6.19
N ILE A 35 6.63 -3.45 7.02
CA ILE A 35 6.15 -2.33 7.84
C ILE A 35 7.14 -2.02 8.98
N TYR A 36 7.71 -3.04 9.62
CA TYR A 36 8.73 -2.85 10.64
C TYR A 36 9.94 -2.07 10.09
N ASP A 37 10.44 -2.45 8.92
CA ASP A 37 11.56 -1.78 8.26
C ASP A 37 11.21 -0.34 7.87
N ALA A 38 10.00 -0.09 7.38
CA ALA A 38 9.52 1.25 7.07
C ALA A 38 9.41 2.13 8.34
N ILE A 39 8.86 1.61 9.44
CA ILE A 39 8.81 2.33 10.73
C ILE A 39 10.23 2.70 11.19
N LYS A 40 11.16 1.75 11.13
CA LYS A 40 12.56 1.96 11.46
C LYS A 40 13.25 3.00 10.57
N ALA A 41 12.86 3.09 9.29
CA ALA A 41 13.31 4.11 8.36
C ALA A 41 12.64 5.48 8.58
N GLY A 42 11.68 5.61 9.47
CA GLY A 42 11.03 6.86 9.83
C GLY A 42 9.72 7.17 9.11
N TYR A 43 9.07 6.18 8.49
CA TYR A 43 7.71 6.32 7.97
C TYR A 43 6.73 6.48 9.14
N LYS A 44 5.70 7.32 8.96
CA LYS A 44 4.75 7.69 10.01
C LYS A 44 3.33 7.22 9.76
N LYS A 45 3.05 6.75 8.56
CA LYS A 45 1.73 6.31 8.13
C LYS A 45 1.82 5.16 7.15
N VAL A 46 0.85 4.25 7.24
CA VAL A 46 0.61 3.18 6.28
C VAL A 46 -0.79 3.34 5.67
N VAL A 47 -0.89 3.19 4.36
CA VAL A 47 -2.17 3.11 3.66
C VAL A 47 -2.26 1.75 2.97
N PHE A 48 -3.18 0.91 3.40
CA PHE A 48 -3.46 -0.36 2.74
C PHE A 48 -4.48 -0.16 1.62
N ILE A 49 -4.14 -0.61 0.42
CA ILE A 49 -5.09 -0.69 -0.69
C ILE A 49 -5.62 -2.12 -0.73
N ILE A 50 -6.89 -2.29 -0.39
CA ILE A 50 -7.57 -3.59 -0.29
C ILE A 50 -8.89 -3.57 -1.07
N LYS A 51 -9.53 -4.73 -1.20
CA LYS A 51 -10.93 -4.81 -1.59
C LYS A 51 -11.82 -4.55 -0.37
N GLU A 52 -12.92 -3.80 -0.55
CA GLU A 52 -13.85 -3.49 0.54
C GLU A 52 -14.42 -4.76 1.20
N GLU A 53 -14.73 -5.78 0.41
CA GLU A 53 -15.23 -7.07 0.88
C GLU A 53 -14.28 -7.81 1.84
N ASN A 54 -12.98 -7.50 1.78
CA ASN A 54 -11.95 -8.12 2.60
C ASN A 54 -11.58 -7.29 3.85
N TYR A 55 -12.20 -6.12 4.06
CA TYR A 55 -11.78 -5.17 5.08
C TYR A 55 -11.75 -5.77 6.48
N GLU A 56 -12.85 -6.35 6.94
CA GLU A 56 -12.97 -6.88 8.30
C GLU A 56 -11.94 -7.99 8.54
N LEU A 57 -11.85 -8.95 7.62
CA LEU A 57 -10.91 -10.06 7.72
C LEU A 57 -9.45 -9.57 7.68
N PHE A 58 -9.13 -8.62 6.80
CA PHE A 58 -7.78 -8.05 6.69
C PHE A 58 -7.41 -7.29 7.96
N ARG A 59 -8.32 -6.47 8.48
CA ARG A 59 -8.11 -5.72 9.70
C ARG A 59 -7.91 -6.62 10.90
N ASP A 60 -8.72 -7.67 11.04
CA ASP A 60 -8.62 -8.62 12.16
C ASP A 60 -7.34 -9.44 12.11
N THR A 61 -6.89 -9.81 10.92
CA THR A 61 -5.72 -10.66 10.74
C THR A 61 -4.40 -9.89 10.78
N ILE A 62 -4.36 -8.71 10.16
CA ILE A 62 -3.14 -7.91 9.94
C ILE A 62 -3.28 -6.53 10.59
N GLY A 63 -4.36 -5.82 10.26
CA GLY A 63 -4.52 -4.40 10.56
C GLY A 63 -4.38 -4.05 12.02
N LYS A 64 -5.09 -4.75 12.90
CA LYS A 64 -5.08 -4.46 14.35
C LYS A 64 -3.68 -4.50 14.98
N ARG A 65 -2.81 -5.39 14.50
CA ARG A 65 -1.41 -5.47 14.98
C ARG A 65 -0.59 -4.25 14.56
N ILE A 66 -0.90 -3.72 13.38
CA ILE A 66 -0.20 -2.58 12.79
C ILE A 66 -0.74 -1.26 13.32
N GLU A 67 -2.06 -1.13 13.51
CA GLU A 67 -2.73 0.05 14.09
C GLU A 67 -2.17 0.45 15.45
N SER A 68 -1.63 -0.52 16.22
CA SER A 68 -0.98 -0.25 17.51
C SER A 68 0.43 0.36 17.39
N LYS A 69 1.04 0.34 16.21
CA LYS A 69 2.45 0.71 15.99
C LYS A 69 2.63 1.95 15.14
N ILE A 70 1.69 2.22 14.23
CA ILE A 70 1.77 3.32 13.26
C ILE A 70 0.36 3.76 12.86
N ASP A 71 0.21 4.99 12.37
CA ASP A 71 -1.07 5.47 11.79
C ASP A 71 -1.44 4.65 10.55
N VAL A 72 -2.67 4.13 10.52
CA VAL A 72 -3.16 3.25 9.44
C VAL A 72 -4.42 3.83 8.81
N SER A 73 -4.47 3.79 7.49
CA SER A 73 -5.67 4.06 6.70
C SER A 73 -5.93 2.93 5.71
N TYR A 74 -7.19 2.73 5.35
CA TYR A 74 -7.61 1.72 4.39
C TYR A 74 -8.23 2.39 3.16
N ALA A 75 -7.67 2.13 2.00
CA ALA A 75 -8.18 2.57 0.70
C ALA A 75 -8.82 1.38 -0.02
N PHE A 76 -10.00 1.57 -0.57
CA PHE A 76 -10.71 0.52 -1.27
C PHE A 76 -10.56 0.68 -2.78
N GLN A 77 -10.01 -0.32 -3.44
CA GLN A 77 -9.96 -0.37 -4.90
C GLN A 77 -11.28 -0.91 -5.44
N LYS A 78 -12.14 -0.02 -5.92
CA LYS A 78 -13.46 -0.37 -6.49
C LYS A 78 -13.42 -0.30 -8.02
N ILE A 79 -14.11 -1.22 -8.69
CA ILE A 79 -14.14 -1.29 -10.16
C ILE A 79 -14.82 -0.05 -10.75
N GLU A 80 -15.80 0.47 -10.06
CA GLU A 80 -16.60 1.64 -10.43
C GLU A 80 -15.87 2.99 -10.27
N ASP A 81 -14.76 3.04 -9.55
CA ASP A 81 -13.99 4.26 -9.29
C ASP A 81 -13.12 4.65 -10.51
N VAL A 82 -13.76 4.86 -11.66
CA VAL A 82 -13.14 5.29 -12.91
C VAL A 82 -13.83 6.56 -13.42
N PRO A 83 -13.16 7.36 -14.29
CA PRO A 83 -13.80 8.51 -14.93
C PRO A 83 -15.06 8.12 -15.69
N ASN A 84 -16.08 9.00 -15.69
CA ASN A 84 -17.37 8.76 -16.38
C ASN A 84 -17.24 8.48 -17.88
N SER A 85 -16.08 8.79 -18.48
CA SER A 85 -15.77 8.50 -19.88
C SER A 85 -15.33 7.06 -20.15
N VAL A 86 -15.18 6.25 -19.10
CA VAL A 86 -14.73 4.85 -19.22
C VAL A 86 -15.93 3.93 -19.09
N ASP A 87 -16.24 3.21 -20.16
CA ASP A 87 -17.25 2.15 -20.11
C ASP A 87 -16.72 0.93 -19.37
N ILE A 88 -17.43 0.52 -18.34
CA ILE A 88 -17.08 -0.67 -17.55
C ILE A 88 -17.84 -1.86 -18.14
N PRO A 89 -17.15 -2.86 -18.73
CA PRO A 89 -17.84 -4.05 -19.21
C PRO A 89 -18.60 -4.77 -18.09
N ALA A 90 -19.86 -5.11 -18.32
CA ALA A 90 -20.70 -5.80 -17.32
C ALA A 90 -20.10 -7.14 -16.82
N SER A 91 -19.23 -7.76 -17.62
CA SER A 91 -18.52 -8.99 -17.27
C SER A 91 -17.25 -8.78 -16.44
N ARG A 92 -16.88 -7.50 -16.12
CA ARG A 92 -15.63 -7.24 -15.42
C ARG A 92 -15.75 -7.56 -13.95
N VAL A 93 -15.00 -8.57 -13.51
CA VAL A 93 -14.90 -9.00 -12.11
C VAL A 93 -13.53 -8.66 -11.50
N LYS A 94 -12.50 -8.58 -12.34
CA LYS A 94 -11.13 -8.29 -11.88
C LYS A 94 -10.94 -6.79 -11.64
N PRO A 95 -10.25 -6.39 -10.55
CA PRO A 95 -9.89 -5.00 -10.34
C PRO A 95 -9.01 -4.48 -11.49
N TRP A 96 -8.95 -3.17 -11.63
CA TRP A 96 -8.03 -2.48 -12.54
C TRP A 96 -6.58 -2.69 -12.10
N GLY A 97 -5.62 -2.28 -12.96
CA GLY A 97 -4.18 -2.44 -12.70
C GLY A 97 -3.65 -1.60 -11.54
N THR A 98 -2.31 -1.65 -11.36
CA THR A 98 -1.59 -1.01 -10.26
C THR A 98 -1.77 0.50 -10.19
N SER A 99 -1.81 1.20 -11.34
CA SER A 99 -2.06 2.65 -11.37
C SER A 99 -3.40 3.02 -10.76
N HIS A 100 -4.44 2.26 -11.04
CA HIS A 100 -5.76 2.47 -10.44
C HIS A 100 -5.76 2.15 -8.93
N ALA A 101 -5.05 1.12 -8.52
CA ALA A 101 -4.86 0.81 -7.11
C ALA A 101 -4.23 2.00 -6.37
N ILE A 102 -3.14 2.57 -6.90
CA ILE A 102 -2.48 3.74 -6.31
C ILE A 102 -3.43 4.95 -6.26
N LEU A 103 -4.22 5.19 -7.31
CA LEU A 103 -5.21 6.27 -7.34
C LEU A 103 -6.28 6.12 -6.24
N SER A 104 -6.65 4.90 -5.87
CA SER A 104 -7.59 4.66 -4.76
C SER A 104 -7.08 5.20 -3.42
N ALA A 105 -5.75 5.30 -3.25
CA ALA A 105 -5.15 5.86 -2.04
C ALA A 105 -5.06 7.40 -2.03
N LYS A 106 -5.38 8.09 -3.15
CA LYS A 106 -5.18 9.54 -3.32
C LYS A 106 -5.69 10.39 -2.16
N LYS A 107 -6.89 10.09 -1.64
CA LYS A 107 -7.52 10.87 -0.55
C LYS A 107 -6.84 10.69 0.82
N TYR A 108 -5.99 9.67 0.97
CA TYR A 108 -5.29 9.37 2.22
C TYR A 108 -3.84 9.81 2.23
N VAL A 109 -3.32 10.30 1.08
CA VAL A 109 -1.91 10.64 0.90
C VAL A 109 -1.79 12.08 0.42
N ASN A 110 -1.18 12.92 1.23
CA ASN A 110 -0.95 14.35 0.96
C ASN A 110 0.53 14.74 1.12
N GLU A 111 1.42 13.78 1.15
CA GLU A 111 2.86 13.93 1.33
C GLU A 111 3.61 12.93 0.43
N PRO A 112 4.94 13.01 0.29
CA PRO A 112 5.71 12.00 -0.42
C PRO A 112 5.45 10.60 0.14
N PHE A 113 5.33 9.63 -0.75
CA PHE A 113 4.99 8.25 -0.39
C PHE A 113 5.77 7.23 -1.21
N THR A 114 5.97 6.06 -0.63
CA THR A 114 6.54 4.89 -1.29
C THR A 114 5.44 3.84 -1.49
N VAL A 115 5.41 3.19 -2.64
CA VAL A 115 4.48 2.10 -2.95
C VAL A 115 5.22 0.78 -2.93
N ILE A 116 4.62 -0.23 -2.28
CA ILE A 116 5.12 -1.61 -2.28
C ILE A 116 4.00 -2.61 -2.55
N ASN A 117 4.37 -3.82 -2.97
CA ASN A 117 3.48 -4.96 -2.97
C ASN A 117 3.43 -5.60 -1.57
N ALA A 118 2.30 -6.15 -1.20
CA ALA A 118 2.10 -6.76 0.11
C ALA A 118 2.79 -8.12 0.26
N ASP A 119 3.10 -8.77 -0.85
CA ASP A 119 3.68 -10.12 -0.93
C ASP A 119 5.19 -10.14 -1.27
N ASP A 120 5.81 -8.96 -1.37
CA ASP A 120 7.24 -8.82 -1.65
C ASP A 120 8.02 -8.41 -0.39
N PHE A 121 9.23 -8.97 -0.22
CA PHE A 121 10.17 -8.56 0.82
C PHE A 121 11.28 -7.68 0.23
N TYR A 122 11.44 -6.47 0.78
CA TYR A 122 12.38 -5.47 0.26
C TYR A 122 13.62 -5.28 1.13
N GLY A 123 13.53 -5.60 2.43
CA GLY A 123 14.58 -5.30 3.42
C GLY A 123 14.62 -3.82 3.81
N PHE A 124 15.46 -3.48 4.76
CA PHE A 124 15.53 -2.13 5.36
C PHE A 124 16.09 -1.04 4.45
N ASP A 125 17.16 -1.36 3.69
CA ASP A 125 17.91 -0.36 2.92
C ASP A 125 17.09 0.42 1.89
N PRO A 126 16.17 -0.17 1.11
CA PRO A 126 15.31 0.57 0.20
C PRO A 126 14.44 1.63 0.89
N TYR A 127 13.85 1.32 2.03
CA TYR A 127 13.02 2.28 2.78
C TYR A 127 13.86 3.45 3.28
N LYS A 128 15.05 3.19 3.81
CA LYS A 128 16.00 4.20 4.25
C LYS A 128 16.40 5.12 3.09
N LYS A 129 16.82 4.56 1.96
CA LYS A 129 17.23 5.32 0.77
C LYS A 129 16.11 6.17 0.21
N MET A 130 14.90 5.63 0.13
CA MET A 130 13.72 6.38 -0.33
C MET A 130 13.42 7.55 0.61
N LYS A 131 13.48 7.33 1.93
CA LYS A 131 13.27 8.38 2.92
C LYS A 131 14.31 9.50 2.77
N GLU A 132 15.60 9.15 2.69
CA GLU A 132 16.70 10.10 2.50
C GLU A 132 16.54 10.89 1.20
N PHE A 133 16.18 10.23 0.09
CA PHE A 133 15.94 10.89 -1.19
C PHE A 133 14.82 11.93 -1.11
N PHE A 134 13.71 11.61 -0.49
CA PHE A 134 12.61 12.56 -0.36
C PHE A 134 12.91 13.69 0.62
N ASP A 135 13.62 13.43 1.71
CA ASP A 135 14.05 14.46 2.64
C ASP A 135 15.00 15.47 1.96
N LEU A 136 15.91 14.99 1.11
CA LEU A 136 16.81 15.86 0.33
C LEU A 136 16.05 16.60 -0.78
N SER A 137 15.09 15.97 -1.45
CA SER A 137 14.35 16.58 -2.53
C SER A 137 13.44 17.75 -2.05
N LEU A 138 12.95 17.67 -0.83
CA LEU A 138 12.19 18.78 -0.21
C LEU A 138 13.05 20.03 0.05
N ILE A 139 14.37 19.87 0.16
CA ILE A 139 15.32 20.99 0.32
C ILE A 139 15.64 21.64 -1.03
N HIS A 140 15.48 20.93 -2.14
CA HIS A 140 15.88 21.35 -3.48
C HIS A 140 14.74 21.64 -4.45
N ILE A 141 13.48 21.49 -4.05
CA ILE A 141 12.34 21.79 -4.94
C ILE A 141 12.13 23.32 -5.00
N SER A 142 12.86 23.95 -5.89
CA SER A 142 12.47 25.25 -6.46
C SER A 142 11.67 25.11 -7.77
N GLU A 143 11.51 23.90 -8.32
CA GLU A 143 10.74 23.65 -9.56
C GLU A 143 9.90 22.36 -9.50
N PRO A 144 8.55 22.46 -9.49
CA PRO A 144 7.68 21.27 -9.44
C PRO A 144 7.52 20.52 -10.77
N THR A 145 8.20 20.94 -11.84
CA THR A 145 7.90 20.48 -13.21
C THR A 145 8.67 19.25 -13.68
N ARG A 146 9.65 18.73 -12.94
CA ARG A 146 10.51 17.63 -13.42
C ARG A 146 10.19 16.22 -12.90
N LEU A 147 9.29 16.06 -11.96
CA LEU A 147 8.93 14.75 -11.38
C LEU A 147 7.68 14.09 -11.99
N ALA A 148 7.14 14.67 -13.06
CA ALA A 148 5.97 14.10 -13.76
C ALA A 148 6.34 13.18 -14.94
N LEU A 149 7.62 12.81 -15.11
CA LEU A 149 8.11 12.09 -16.30
C LEU A 149 8.99 10.86 -15.97
N ILE A 150 8.66 10.12 -14.93
CA ILE A 150 9.19 8.76 -14.79
C ILE A 150 8.04 7.81 -14.49
#